data_a4579eaa2b7a1bafca43ecbc95a189ca
#
_entry.id   a4579eaa2b7a1bafca43ecbc95a189ca
#
_cell.length_a   1.000
_cell.length_b   1.000
_cell.length_c   1.000
_cell.angle_alpha   90.00
_cell.angle_beta   90.00
_cell.angle_gamma   90.00
#
_symmetry.space_group_name_H-M   'P 1'
#
loop_
_entity.id
_entity.type
_entity.pdbx_description
1 polymer ?
#
loop_
_entity_poly.entity_id
_entity_poly.type
_entity_poly.pdbx_seq_one_letter_code
_entity_poly.pdbx_strand_id
1 'polypeptide(L)'
;MKKKILSLLMAATLVVGMTGCVQKPGSEGADSKDGDKGGKGGYELALITDVGTIDDKSFNQGTWEGLEKYAKDNNLTHKYYKPTEKSDEACLNAIDLAVKGGAKVIATPGFLFEYPIMEAQTKYPDVSFILVDAEPKDKDGNVQIEDNVMSIMYAEEQAGYLAGYAAVTEGYKNLGFMGGIAVPAVIRYGYGFIQGADAAAKDMGLKAGDINIKYTYVGNFDASPENNAKAAAWYNEGTECIFACGGGVGNSVMKAAETADKVMIGVDVDQSVESETVITSAMKNLGDSIYGALEDYYNDSFQGGKTVTLDAAQDGVKLPMETSKFKVFTQEKYDELYSQLKDGTIKVGNDQMKGADDKVIPDATGIPTDVVKVELIK
;
A
#
# COMPACT_ATOMS: atom_id res chain seq x y z
N MET A 1 8.52 -54.46 52.21
CA MET A 1 7.76 -55.69 51.93
C MET A 1 7.38 -55.60 50.45
N LYS A 2 8.05 -56.37 49.54
CA LYS A 2 7.52 -57.55 48.85
C LYS A 2 6.38 -57.12 47.84
N LYS A 3 6.37 -57.37 46.53
CA LYS A 3 6.99 -58.32 45.59
C LYS A 3 6.61 -57.81 44.19
N LYS A 4 7.42 -57.69 43.15
CA LYS A 4 7.83 -58.68 42.14
C LYS A 4 6.67 -59.41 41.44
N ILE A 5 6.66 -59.33 40.12
CA ILE A 5 6.60 -60.40 39.10
C ILE A 5 6.15 -59.76 37.79
N LEU A 6 6.87 -59.62 36.72
CA LEU A 6 7.63 -60.46 35.77
C LEU A 6 6.70 -61.28 34.83
N SER A 7 6.88 -61.11 33.60
CA SER A 7 6.89 -62.04 32.44
C SER A 7 6.07 -61.53 31.27
N LEU A 8 6.34 -61.67 30.01
CA LEU A 8 7.38 -62.26 29.18
C LEU A 8 6.84 -62.24 27.73
N LEU A 9 7.67 -61.79 26.83
CA LEU A 9 7.81 -62.16 25.41
C LEU A 9 6.61 -62.56 24.53
N MET A 10 6.47 -61.95 23.35
CA MET A 10 6.67 -62.68 22.10
C MET A 10 7.06 -61.76 20.95
N ALA A 11 8.14 -62.08 20.29
CA ALA A 11 8.72 -61.46 19.12
C ALA A 11 8.04 -62.02 17.86
N ALA A 12 7.86 -61.19 16.86
CA ALA A 12 7.74 -61.66 15.48
C ALA A 12 8.44 -60.62 14.55
N THR A 13 9.56 -61.04 14.07
CA THR A 13 10.38 -60.40 13.03
C THR A 13 9.70 -60.54 11.67
N LEU A 14 9.62 -59.42 10.93
CA LEU A 14 9.58 -59.48 9.49
C LEU A 14 10.44 -58.34 8.92
N VAL A 15 11.54 -58.76 8.29
CA VAL A 15 12.48 -57.96 7.49
C VAL A 15 11.92 -57.83 6.11
N VAL A 16 11.83 -56.57 5.58
CA VAL A 16 11.92 -56.32 4.14
C VAL A 16 12.44 -54.92 3.90
N GLY A 17 13.61 -54.80 3.25
CA GLY A 17 13.92 -53.89 2.17
C GLY A 17 14.33 -52.44 2.55
N MET A 18 15.62 -52.20 2.78
CA MET A 18 16.24 -50.89 2.61
C MET A 18 16.33 -50.53 1.11
N THR A 19 15.70 -49.39 0.72
CA THR A 19 16.22 -48.60 -0.38
C THR A 19 16.42 -47.17 0.14
N GLY A 20 17.69 -46.78 0.26
CA GLY A 20 18.07 -45.46 0.71
C GLY A 20 17.76 -44.41 -0.35
N CYS A 21 17.08 -43.32 0.06
CA CYS A 21 17.14 -42.06 -0.64
C CYS A 21 17.85 -41.06 0.25
N VAL A 22 18.98 -40.59 -0.24
CA VAL A 22 19.79 -39.49 0.32
C VAL A 22 18.95 -38.22 0.24
N GLN A 23 18.59 -37.68 1.41
CA GLN A 23 17.93 -36.41 1.54
C GLN A 23 18.96 -35.30 1.55
N LYS A 24 18.96 -34.42 0.52
CA LYS A 24 19.63 -33.14 0.55
C LYS A 24 18.83 -32.17 1.44
N PRO A 25 19.47 -31.27 2.19
CA PRO A 25 18.76 -30.23 2.91
C PRO A 25 18.25 -29.19 1.93
N GLY A 26 16.96 -29.10 1.75
CA GLY A 26 16.27 -28.10 0.95
C GLY A 26 15.45 -27.21 1.86
N SER A 27 15.59 -25.95 1.62
CA SER A 27 14.90 -24.78 2.15
C SER A 27 13.48 -25.01 2.61
N GLU A 28 13.19 -24.63 3.84
CA GLU A 28 11.84 -24.43 4.35
C GLU A 28 11.22 -23.18 3.71
N GLY A 29 10.34 -23.39 2.74
CA GLY A 29 9.39 -22.39 2.27
C GLY A 29 8.13 -22.52 3.11
N ALA A 30 7.65 -21.43 3.66
CA ALA A 30 6.44 -21.37 4.44
C ALA A 30 5.24 -21.87 3.63
N ASP A 31 4.62 -22.95 4.10
CA ASP A 31 3.34 -23.45 3.60
C ASP A 31 2.22 -22.50 4.05
N SER A 32 1.71 -21.70 3.13
CA SER A 32 0.44 -21.01 3.31
C SER A 32 -0.70 -22.00 3.08
N LYS A 33 -1.43 -22.31 4.14
CA LYS A 33 -2.72 -23.02 4.06
C LYS A 33 -3.75 -22.03 3.52
N ASP A 34 -3.96 -22.04 2.21
CA ASP A 34 -5.24 -21.65 1.65
C ASP A 34 -5.45 -22.31 0.27
N GLY A 35 -6.60 -22.90 0.11
CA GLY A 35 -7.40 -23.21 -1.05
C GLY A 35 -6.74 -23.72 -2.33
N ASP A 36 -5.78 -24.68 -2.26
CA ASP A 36 -5.27 -25.35 -3.47
C ASP A 36 -6.35 -26.27 -4.09
N LYS A 37 -7.10 -25.72 -5.05
CA LYS A 37 -7.75 -26.51 -6.09
C LYS A 37 -6.87 -26.53 -7.34
N GLY A 38 -5.61 -26.92 -7.20
CA GLY A 38 -4.68 -27.15 -8.29
C GLY A 38 -5.17 -28.24 -9.25
N GLY A 39 -6.06 -27.86 -10.13
CA GLY A 39 -6.36 -28.62 -11.35
C GLY A 39 -5.14 -28.55 -12.29
N LYS A 40 -5.01 -29.47 -13.25
CA LYS A 40 -3.94 -29.57 -14.27
C LYS A 40 -3.81 -28.34 -15.21
N GLY A 41 -4.24 -27.13 -14.82
CA GLY A 41 -4.40 -25.95 -15.66
C GLY A 41 -3.66 -24.67 -15.24
N GLY A 42 -2.82 -24.71 -14.23
CA GLY A 42 -2.08 -23.50 -13.81
C GLY A 42 -2.95 -22.44 -13.11
N TYR A 43 -2.39 -21.25 -12.88
CA TYR A 43 -3.07 -20.11 -12.25
C TYR A 43 -3.27 -18.99 -13.27
N GLU A 44 -4.53 -18.65 -13.56
CA GLU A 44 -4.88 -17.66 -14.59
C GLU A 44 -4.56 -16.23 -14.18
N LEU A 45 -4.73 -15.92 -12.89
CA LEU A 45 -4.43 -14.61 -12.33
C LEU A 45 -3.26 -14.69 -11.35
N ALA A 46 -2.35 -13.74 -11.44
CA ALA A 46 -1.24 -13.64 -10.52
C ALA A 46 -1.09 -12.22 -9.95
N LEU A 47 -0.67 -12.14 -8.68
CA LEU A 47 -0.13 -10.92 -8.11
C LEU A 47 1.33 -11.18 -7.74
N ILE A 48 2.20 -10.20 -7.99
CA ILE A 48 3.57 -10.25 -7.51
C ILE A 48 3.74 -9.07 -6.57
N THR A 49 3.91 -9.36 -5.25
CA THR A 49 4.10 -8.30 -4.26
C THR A 49 5.43 -7.57 -4.51
N ASP A 50 5.50 -6.33 -4.07
CA ASP A 50 6.77 -5.62 -3.97
C ASP A 50 7.63 -6.19 -2.82
N VAL A 51 8.17 -5.35 -1.95
CA VAL A 51 8.90 -5.81 -0.76
C VAL A 51 8.00 -6.18 0.41
N GLY A 52 6.72 -5.78 0.35
CA GLY A 52 5.68 -6.10 1.32
C GLY A 52 5.17 -7.52 1.22
N THR A 53 4.06 -7.77 1.87
CA THR A 53 3.35 -9.05 1.85
C THR A 53 1.86 -8.79 1.62
N ILE A 54 1.11 -9.81 1.23
CA ILE A 54 -0.36 -9.70 1.00
C ILE A 54 -1.15 -9.45 2.29
N ASP A 55 -0.50 -9.40 3.43
CA ASP A 55 -1.04 -9.13 4.77
C ASP A 55 -0.38 -7.89 5.42
N ASP A 56 0.12 -6.95 4.59
CA ASP A 56 0.79 -5.72 5.05
C ASP A 56 -0.16 -4.68 5.66
N LYS A 57 -1.47 -4.94 5.61
CA LYS A 57 -2.54 -4.06 6.06
C LYS A 57 -2.64 -2.75 5.25
N SER A 58 -2.11 -2.73 4.02
CA SER A 58 -1.97 -1.54 3.19
C SER A 58 -1.99 -1.91 1.70
N PHE A 59 -0.94 -1.53 0.98
CA PHE A 59 -0.86 -1.48 -0.47
C PHE A 59 -0.92 -2.85 -1.17
N ASN A 60 -0.08 -3.81 -0.74
CA ASN A 60 -0.09 -5.14 -1.34
C ASN A 60 -1.37 -5.90 -0.99
N GLN A 61 -1.84 -5.78 0.27
CA GLN A 61 -3.08 -6.41 0.70
C GLN A 61 -4.26 -5.90 -0.10
N GLY A 62 -4.45 -4.58 -0.23
CA GLY A 62 -5.59 -4.02 -0.97
C GLY A 62 -5.60 -4.44 -2.45
N THR A 63 -4.42 -4.50 -3.08
CA THR A 63 -4.27 -4.98 -4.46
C THR A 63 -4.62 -6.47 -4.57
N TRP A 64 -4.15 -7.29 -3.62
CA TRP A 64 -4.44 -8.72 -3.56
C TRP A 64 -5.92 -9.01 -3.36
N GLU A 65 -6.56 -8.32 -2.42
CA GLU A 65 -7.98 -8.51 -2.12
C GLU A 65 -8.88 -8.26 -3.33
N GLY A 66 -8.55 -7.24 -4.15
CA GLY A 66 -9.27 -6.97 -5.40
C GLY A 66 -9.13 -8.11 -6.42
N LEU A 67 -7.90 -8.61 -6.63
CA LEU A 67 -7.63 -9.73 -7.51
C LEU A 67 -8.30 -11.02 -7.02
N GLU A 68 -8.13 -11.33 -5.74
CA GLU A 68 -8.68 -12.53 -5.13
C GLU A 68 -10.22 -12.53 -5.18
N LYS A 69 -10.83 -11.37 -4.91
CA LYS A 69 -12.28 -11.19 -5.01
C LYS A 69 -12.78 -11.48 -6.43
N TYR A 70 -12.16 -10.84 -7.43
CA TYR A 70 -12.52 -11.10 -8.84
C TYR A 70 -12.39 -12.58 -9.21
N ALA A 71 -11.28 -13.19 -8.82
CA ALA A 71 -11.03 -14.61 -9.07
C ALA A 71 -12.09 -15.50 -8.44
N LYS A 72 -12.48 -15.27 -7.19
CA LYS A 72 -13.51 -16.03 -6.48
C LYS A 72 -14.89 -15.85 -7.11
N ASP A 73 -15.26 -14.61 -7.45
CA ASP A 73 -16.56 -14.28 -8.05
C ASP A 73 -16.72 -14.96 -9.43
N ASN A 74 -15.62 -15.13 -10.17
CA ASN A 74 -15.60 -15.72 -11.52
C ASN A 74 -15.06 -17.15 -11.59
N ASN A 75 -14.80 -17.82 -10.45
CA ASN A 75 -14.25 -19.17 -10.36
C ASN A 75 -12.91 -19.36 -11.10
N LEU A 76 -12.05 -18.34 -11.09
CA LEU A 76 -10.73 -18.36 -11.71
C LEU A 76 -9.67 -18.82 -10.70
N THR A 77 -8.63 -19.47 -11.23
CA THR A 77 -7.46 -19.83 -10.43
C THR A 77 -6.53 -18.62 -10.25
N HIS A 78 -6.03 -18.44 -9.04
CA HIS A 78 -5.18 -17.28 -8.72
C HIS A 78 -4.07 -17.67 -7.74
N LYS A 79 -2.99 -16.90 -7.77
CA LYS A 79 -1.83 -17.08 -6.88
C LYS A 79 -1.04 -15.80 -6.73
N TYR A 80 -0.45 -15.58 -5.54
CA TYR A 80 0.55 -14.53 -5.39
C TYR A 80 1.97 -15.11 -5.42
N TYR A 81 2.90 -14.26 -5.80
CA TYR A 81 4.32 -14.52 -5.79
C TYR A 81 5.02 -13.37 -5.05
N LYS A 82 6.16 -13.67 -4.44
CA LYS A 82 7.00 -12.67 -3.79
C LYS A 82 8.42 -12.78 -4.32
N PRO A 83 9.04 -11.67 -4.77
CA PRO A 83 10.46 -11.65 -5.13
C PRO A 83 11.32 -12.03 -3.92
N THR A 84 12.41 -12.72 -4.16
CA THR A 84 13.31 -13.19 -3.10
C THR A 84 14.12 -12.06 -2.45
N GLU A 85 14.26 -10.94 -3.17
CA GLU A 85 14.98 -9.73 -2.74
C GLU A 85 14.53 -8.50 -3.53
N LYS A 86 14.98 -7.31 -3.12
CA LYS A 86 14.74 -6.03 -3.81
C LYS A 86 15.68 -5.86 -5.00
N SER A 87 15.42 -6.56 -6.09
CA SER A 87 16.18 -6.39 -7.33
C SER A 87 15.31 -6.61 -8.56
N ASP A 88 15.67 -5.94 -9.67
CA ASP A 88 15.01 -6.13 -10.96
C ASP A 88 15.02 -7.62 -11.36
N GLU A 89 16.14 -8.31 -11.13
CA GLU A 89 16.29 -9.73 -11.44
C GLU A 89 15.31 -10.60 -10.65
N ALA A 90 15.16 -10.34 -9.35
CA ALA A 90 14.22 -11.10 -8.52
C ALA A 90 12.76 -10.85 -8.93
N CYS A 91 12.41 -9.60 -9.29
CA CYS A 91 11.09 -9.27 -9.82
C CYS A 91 10.84 -9.95 -11.16
N LEU A 92 11.79 -9.92 -12.09
CA LEU A 92 11.70 -10.63 -13.38
C LEU A 92 11.57 -12.15 -13.20
N ASN A 93 12.31 -12.73 -12.25
CA ASN A 93 12.20 -14.16 -11.93
C ASN A 93 10.81 -14.51 -11.37
N ALA A 94 10.22 -13.65 -10.56
CA ALA A 94 8.85 -13.84 -10.06
C ALA A 94 7.81 -13.74 -11.19
N ILE A 95 7.96 -12.80 -12.13
CA ILE A 95 7.15 -12.70 -13.35
C ILE A 95 7.29 -13.98 -14.19
N ASP A 96 8.51 -14.44 -14.44
CA ASP A 96 8.77 -15.68 -15.18
C ASP A 96 8.08 -16.89 -14.54
N LEU A 97 8.08 -16.98 -13.21
CA LEU A 97 7.39 -18.05 -12.47
C LEU A 97 5.89 -17.97 -12.62
N ALA A 98 5.31 -16.76 -12.55
CA ALA A 98 3.87 -16.55 -12.74
C ALA A 98 3.43 -16.95 -14.17
N VAL A 99 4.19 -16.51 -15.20
CA VAL A 99 3.93 -16.87 -16.60
C VAL A 99 4.03 -18.38 -16.83
N LYS A 100 5.09 -19.02 -16.31
CA LYS A 100 5.25 -20.48 -16.35
C LYS A 100 4.14 -21.21 -15.58
N GLY A 101 3.60 -20.57 -14.56
CA GLY A 101 2.45 -21.04 -13.79
C GLY A 101 1.12 -20.91 -14.52
N GLY A 102 1.07 -20.29 -15.71
CA GLY A 102 -0.12 -20.16 -16.55
C GLY A 102 -0.84 -18.83 -16.43
N ALA A 103 -0.21 -17.82 -15.80
CA ALA A 103 -0.83 -16.50 -15.62
C ALA A 103 -1.13 -15.84 -16.98
N LYS A 104 -2.36 -15.38 -17.14
CA LYS A 104 -2.83 -14.57 -18.27
C LYS A 104 -2.81 -13.09 -17.93
N VAL A 105 -3.09 -12.75 -16.67
CA VAL A 105 -3.00 -11.39 -16.15
C VAL A 105 -2.15 -11.40 -14.89
N ILE A 106 -1.20 -10.48 -14.81
CA ILE A 106 -0.29 -10.31 -13.68
C ILE A 106 -0.43 -8.87 -13.14
N ALA A 107 -0.88 -8.73 -11.89
CA ALA A 107 -0.88 -7.45 -11.17
C ALA A 107 0.43 -7.29 -10.39
N THR A 108 1.05 -6.11 -10.50
CA THR A 108 2.31 -5.76 -9.86
C THR A 108 2.20 -4.39 -9.18
N PRO A 109 2.06 -4.34 -7.86
CA PRO A 109 2.02 -3.08 -7.14
C PRO A 109 3.42 -2.51 -6.89
N GLY A 110 3.60 -1.24 -7.28
CA GLY A 110 4.71 -0.41 -6.84
C GLY A 110 5.86 -0.22 -7.83
N PHE A 111 6.65 0.80 -7.51
CA PHE A 111 7.75 1.33 -8.32
C PHE A 111 8.86 0.33 -8.63
N LEU A 112 9.02 -0.73 -7.83
CA LEU A 112 10.03 -1.78 -8.09
C LEU A 112 9.75 -2.57 -9.37
N PHE A 113 8.56 -2.43 -9.94
CA PHE A 113 8.17 -3.09 -11.18
C PHE A 113 8.30 -2.20 -12.42
N GLU A 114 8.75 -0.95 -12.30
CA GLU A 114 8.94 -0.05 -13.46
C GLU A 114 9.80 -0.70 -14.55
N TYR A 115 11.04 -1.06 -14.21
CA TYR A 115 11.95 -1.73 -15.15
C TYR A 115 11.57 -3.20 -15.42
N PRO A 116 11.20 -4.01 -14.44
CA PRO A 116 10.74 -5.38 -14.71
C PRO A 116 9.56 -5.48 -15.68
N ILE A 117 8.57 -4.59 -15.58
CA ILE A 117 7.43 -4.58 -16.53
C ILE A 117 7.87 -4.01 -17.89
N MET A 118 8.79 -3.03 -17.94
CA MET A 118 9.40 -2.57 -19.18
C MET A 118 10.00 -3.72 -20.00
N GLU A 119 10.67 -4.65 -19.36
CA GLU A 119 11.22 -5.85 -20.00
C GLU A 119 10.15 -6.93 -20.29
N ALA A 120 9.24 -7.15 -19.32
CA ALA A 120 8.27 -8.24 -19.40
C ALA A 120 7.21 -8.01 -20.49
N GLN A 121 6.79 -6.77 -20.72
CA GLN A 121 5.75 -6.44 -21.71
C GLN A 121 6.13 -6.89 -23.12
N THR A 122 7.39 -6.77 -23.50
CA THR A 122 7.89 -7.24 -24.82
C THR A 122 8.22 -8.73 -24.80
N LYS A 123 8.70 -9.26 -23.68
CA LYS A 123 9.04 -10.67 -23.52
C LYS A 123 7.83 -11.59 -23.52
N TYR A 124 6.70 -11.12 -23.01
CA TYR A 124 5.46 -11.88 -22.83
C TYR A 124 4.26 -11.15 -23.46
N PRO A 125 4.20 -11.00 -24.78
CA PRO A 125 3.17 -10.22 -25.46
C PRO A 125 1.74 -10.77 -25.30
N ASP A 126 1.62 -12.07 -24.94
CA ASP A 126 0.32 -12.73 -24.72
C ASP A 126 -0.14 -12.65 -23.25
N VAL A 127 0.63 -12.00 -22.36
CA VAL A 127 0.29 -11.80 -20.94
C VAL A 127 -0.03 -10.33 -20.72
N SER A 128 -1.14 -10.05 -20.06
CA SER A 128 -1.49 -8.68 -19.68
C SER A 128 -0.94 -8.34 -18.29
N PHE A 129 -0.49 -7.10 -18.14
CA PHE A 129 0.08 -6.60 -16.89
C PHE A 129 -0.74 -5.41 -16.39
N ILE A 130 -1.02 -5.41 -15.08
CA ILE A 130 -1.62 -4.27 -14.37
C ILE A 130 -0.56 -3.75 -13.39
N LEU A 131 0.04 -2.60 -13.73
CA LEU A 131 1.06 -1.97 -12.92
C LEU A 131 0.44 -0.85 -12.07
N VAL A 132 0.54 -0.95 -10.75
CA VAL A 132 -0.10 -0.02 -9.82
C VAL A 132 0.94 0.94 -9.22
N ASP A 133 0.62 2.23 -9.18
CA ASP A 133 1.48 3.34 -8.68
C ASP A 133 2.81 3.50 -9.43
N ALA A 134 2.89 3.00 -10.65
CA ALA A 134 4.10 3.12 -11.45
C ALA A 134 3.79 3.03 -12.96
N GLU A 135 4.77 3.39 -13.78
CA GLU A 135 4.75 3.23 -15.22
C GLU A 135 5.99 2.43 -15.66
N PRO A 136 5.89 1.58 -16.71
CA PRO A 136 7.08 0.89 -17.23
C PRO A 136 8.13 1.90 -17.67
N LYS A 137 9.35 1.76 -17.16
CA LYS A 137 10.47 2.66 -17.47
C LYS A 137 11.74 1.86 -17.77
N ASP A 138 12.49 2.33 -18.76
CA ASP A 138 13.84 1.85 -18.99
C ASP A 138 14.82 2.40 -17.91
N LYS A 139 16.08 1.98 -17.99
CA LYS A 139 17.13 2.42 -17.03
C LYS A 139 17.52 3.90 -17.17
N ASP A 140 17.13 4.52 -18.27
CA ASP A 140 17.33 5.95 -18.52
C ASP A 140 16.12 6.79 -18.08
N GLY A 141 15.04 6.12 -17.59
CA GLY A 141 13.81 6.75 -17.10
C GLY A 141 12.80 7.05 -18.19
N ASN A 142 12.97 6.53 -19.42
CA ASN A 142 12.00 6.73 -20.49
C ASN A 142 10.81 5.77 -20.28
N VAL A 143 9.61 6.31 -20.31
CA VAL A 143 8.35 5.56 -20.20
C VAL A 143 7.96 4.98 -21.56
N GLN A 144 7.63 3.70 -21.59
CA GLN A 144 7.01 3.04 -22.74
C GLN A 144 5.98 2.03 -22.24
N ILE A 145 4.76 2.13 -22.71
CA ILE A 145 3.64 1.27 -22.30
C ILE A 145 3.12 0.55 -23.54
N GLU A 146 3.27 -0.76 -23.58
CA GLU A 146 2.77 -1.60 -24.67
C GLU A 146 1.27 -1.93 -24.45
N ASP A 147 0.57 -2.34 -25.49
CA ASP A 147 -0.87 -2.62 -25.48
C ASP A 147 -1.30 -3.69 -24.46
N ASN A 148 -0.37 -4.50 -23.98
CA ASN A 148 -0.61 -5.50 -22.94
C ASN A 148 -0.32 -4.98 -21.51
N VAL A 149 -0.04 -3.70 -21.31
CA VAL A 149 0.17 -3.09 -20.00
C VAL A 149 -0.84 -1.98 -19.74
N MET A 150 -1.49 -2.01 -18.59
CA MET A 150 -2.25 -0.91 -18.02
C MET A 150 -1.55 -0.41 -16.77
N SER A 151 -1.19 0.88 -16.73
CA SER A 151 -0.68 1.53 -15.53
C SER A 151 -1.81 2.25 -14.80
N ILE A 152 -1.98 1.99 -13.51
CA ILE A 152 -2.98 2.64 -12.65
C ILE A 152 -2.24 3.53 -11.66
N MET A 153 -2.50 4.83 -11.73
CA MET A 153 -2.00 5.85 -10.81
C MET A 153 -3.17 6.43 -10.01
N TYR A 154 -2.89 7.05 -8.88
CA TYR A 154 -3.91 7.70 -8.06
C TYR A 154 -3.55 9.16 -7.79
N ALA A 155 -4.58 9.96 -7.46
CA ALA A 155 -4.40 11.32 -6.97
C ALA A 155 -4.30 11.30 -5.43
N GLU A 156 -3.21 10.75 -4.92
CA GLU A 156 -2.99 10.57 -3.49
C GLU A 156 -2.99 11.89 -2.72
N GLU A 157 -2.63 12.99 -3.38
CA GLU A 157 -2.69 14.33 -2.81
C GLU A 157 -4.11 14.71 -2.40
N GLN A 158 -5.14 14.21 -3.10
CA GLN A 158 -6.53 14.49 -2.74
C GLN A 158 -6.95 13.75 -1.47
N ALA A 159 -6.55 12.46 -1.30
CA ALA A 159 -6.78 11.71 -0.07
C ALA A 159 -6.01 12.32 1.10
N GLY A 160 -4.75 12.70 0.86
CA GLY A 160 -3.93 13.42 1.84
C GLY A 160 -4.59 14.73 2.28
N TYR A 161 -5.12 15.51 1.32
CA TYR A 161 -5.84 16.76 1.59
C TYR A 161 -7.04 16.53 2.53
N LEU A 162 -7.89 15.57 2.20
CA LEU A 162 -9.04 15.22 3.04
C LEU A 162 -8.62 14.82 4.46
N ALA A 163 -7.56 14.01 4.57
CA ALA A 163 -7.02 13.56 5.86
C ALA A 163 -6.45 14.71 6.70
N GLY A 164 -5.70 15.62 6.07
CA GLY A 164 -5.15 16.81 6.74
C GLY A 164 -6.23 17.78 7.18
N TYR A 165 -7.22 18.02 6.33
CA TYR A 165 -8.37 18.86 6.65
C TYR A 165 -9.15 18.27 7.83
N ALA A 166 -9.45 16.98 7.80
CA ALA A 166 -10.16 16.29 8.89
C ALA A 166 -9.38 16.36 10.22
N ALA A 167 -8.07 16.11 10.20
CA ALA A 167 -7.25 16.15 11.40
C ALA A 167 -7.29 17.51 12.13
N VAL A 168 -7.17 18.61 11.38
CA VAL A 168 -7.23 19.96 11.95
C VAL A 168 -8.66 20.30 12.42
N THR A 169 -9.69 19.88 11.67
CA THR A 169 -11.10 20.07 12.07
C THR A 169 -11.42 19.33 13.36
N GLU A 170 -10.83 18.14 13.59
CA GLU A 170 -10.92 17.39 14.85
C GLU A 170 -10.23 18.10 16.03
N GLY A 171 -9.46 19.16 15.77
CA GLY A 171 -8.81 20.00 16.77
C GLY A 171 -7.37 19.66 17.05
N TYR A 172 -6.75 18.73 16.31
CA TYR A 172 -5.33 18.42 16.44
C TYR A 172 -4.47 19.54 15.86
N LYS A 173 -3.48 19.99 16.64
CA LYS A 173 -2.61 21.12 16.28
C LYS A 173 -1.17 20.71 16.04
N ASN A 174 -0.72 19.67 16.70
CA ASN A 174 0.63 19.12 16.56
C ASN A 174 0.54 17.80 15.83
N LEU A 175 0.73 17.86 14.52
CA LEU A 175 0.57 16.73 13.61
C LEU A 175 1.94 16.12 13.26
N GLY A 176 1.92 14.91 12.74
CA GLY A 176 3.07 14.25 12.13
C GLY A 176 2.72 13.64 10.79
N PHE A 177 3.65 13.68 9.84
CA PHE A 177 3.64 12.84 8.65
C PHE A 177 4.87 11.93 8.68
N MET A 178 4.66 10.64 8.71
CA MET A 178 5.71 9.63 8.70
C MET A 178 5.56 8.75 7.47
N GLY A 179 6.23 9.16 6.38
CA GLY A 179 6.26 8.42 5.13
C GLY A 179 7.30 7.31 5.14
N GLY A 180 7.09 6.28 4.31
CA GLY A 180 8.08 5.24 4.08
C GLY A 180 9.28 5.73 3.27
N ILE A 181 9.38 5.36 2.00
CA ILE A 181 10.35 5.87 1.04
C ILE A 181 9.72 7.06 0.31
N ALA A 182 10.53 8.08 -0.01
CA ALA A 182 10.09 9.26 -0.77
C ALA A 182 9.86 8.94 -2.26
N VAL A 183 8.87 8.10 -2.55
CA VAL A 183 8.39 7.82 -3.90
C VAL A 183 7.19 8.71 -4.23
N PRO A 184 6.84 8.92 -5.51
CA PRO A 184 5.80 9.87 -5.92
C PRO A 184 4.48 9.74 -5.14
N ALA A 185 3.93 8.54 -4.97
CA ALA A 185 2.70 8.31 -4.23
C ALA A 185 2.79 8.78 -2.77
N VAL A 186 3.87 8.43 -2.05
CA VAL A 186 4.09 8.83 -0.65
C VAL A 186 4.29 10.35 -0.53
N ILE A 187 4.98 10.97 -1.49
CA ILE A 187 5.15 12.42 -1.56
C ILE A 187 3.79 13.11 -1.75
N ARG A 188 2.95 12.64 -2.67
CA ARG A 188 1.61 13.17 -2.96
C ARG A 188 0.73 13.16 -1.72
N TYR A 189 0.65 12.03 -1.02
CA TYR A 189 -0.08 11.95 0.25
C TYR A 189 0.36 13.00 1.25
N GLY A 190 1.67 13.13 1.47
CA GLY A 190 2.23 14.09 2.42
C GLY A 190 2.00 15.54 2.01
N TYR A 191 2.13 15.86 0.73
CA TYR A 191 1.90 17.20 0.20
C TYR A 191 0.42 17.58 0.29
N GLY A 192 -0.48 16.67 -0.02
CA GLY A 192 -1.90 16.84 0.17
C GLY A 192 -2.25 17.07 1.64
N PHE A 193 -1.69 16.28 2.55
CA PHE A 193 -1.92 16.40 3.99
C PHE A 193 -1.60 17.79 4.54
N ILE A 194 -0.47 18.37 4.14
CA ILE A 194 -0.08 19.74 4.52
C ILE A 194 -1.09 20.75 3.99
N GLN A 195 -1.47 20.65 2.72
CA GLN A 195 -2.39 21.59 2.06
C GLN A 195 -3.80 21.53 2.67
N GLY A 196 -4.29 20.31 2.98
CA GLY A 196 -5.57 20.13 3.65
C GLY A 196 -5.59 20.68 5.08
N ALA A 197 -4.51 20.44 5.82
CA ALA A 197 -4.35 20.99 7.17
C ALA A 197 -4.33 22.54 7.15
N ASP A 198 -3.65 23.14 6.18
CA ASP A 198 -3.59 24.60 6.03
C ASP A 198 -4.96 25.19 5.64
N ALA A 199 -5.69 24.52 4.75
CA ALA A 199 -7.03 24.92 4.35
C ALA A 199 -8.02 24.90 5.53
N ALA A 200 -8.05 23.81 6.30
CA ALA A 200 -8.89 23.72 7.48
C ALA A 200 -8.52 24.78 8.53
N ALA A 201 -7.23 24.99 8.75
CA ALA A 201 -6.76 26.01 9.70
C ALA A 201 -7.20 27.42 9.30
N LYS A 202 -7.19 27.77 8.00
CA LYS A 202 -7.72 29.02 7.47
C LYS A 202 -9.21 29.16 7.66
N ASP A 203 -9.97 28.13 7.34
CA ASP A 203 -11.44 28.10 7.51
C ASP A 203 -11.84 28.28 8.99
N MET A 204 -11.02 27.79 9.91
CA MET A 204 -11.19 27.96 11.36
C MET A 204 -10.66 29.30 11.89
N GLY A 205 -10.07 30.16 11.05
CA GLY A 205 -9.51 31.44 11.45
C GLY A 205 -8.27 31.35 12.35
N LEU A 206 -7.50 30.27 12.25
CA LEU A 206 -6.27 30.09 13.01
C LEU A 206 -5.14 30.98 12.47
N LYS A 207 -4.12 31.23 13.29
CA LYS A 207 -3.02 32.12 12.98
C LYS A 207 -1.80 31.33 12.52
N ALA A 208 -0.93 31.98 11.79
CA ALA A 208 0.36 31.41 11.36
C ALA A 208 1.13 30.77 12.53
N GLY A 209 1.46 29.49 12.39
CA GLY A 209 2.14 28.70 13.41
C GLY A 209 1.24 28.03 14.47
N ASP A 210 -0.08 28.20 14.41
CA ASP A 210 -1.00 27.49 15.31
C ASP A 210 -1.07 25.98 15.00
N ILE A 211 -0.74 25.58 13.77
CA ILE A 211 -0.64 24.17 13.36
C ILE A 211 0.84 23.87 13.03
N ASN A 212 1.36 22.80 13.62
CA ASN A 212 2.71 22.32 13.40
C ASN A 212 2.69 20.89 12.85
N ILE A 213 3.47 20.62 11.80
CA ILE A 213 3.60 19.29 11.21
C ILE A 213 5.07 18.87 11.24
N LYS A 214 5.40 17.85 12.04
CA LYS A 214 6.67 17.11 11.90
C LYS A 214 6.59 16.21 10.68
N TYR A 215 7.59 16.26 9.82
CA TYR A 215 7.58 15.56 8.55
C TYR A 215 8.86 14.76 8.36
N THR A 216 8.75 13.48 8.01
CA THR A 216 9.91 12.61 7.70
C THR A 216 9.56 11.50 6.72
N TYR A 217 10.59 11.01 6.03
CA TYR A 217 10.59 9.70 5.38
C TYR A 217 11.56 8.79 6.12
N VAL A 218 11.11 7.59 6.52
CA VAL A 218 11.93 6.66 7.30
C VAL A 218 12.86 5.79 6.45
N GLY A 219 12.74 5.88 5.10
CA GLY A 219 13.62 5.20 4.14
C GLY A 219 13.33 3.71 3.92
N ASN A 220 12.22 3.18 4.45
CA ASN A 220 11.79 1.81 4.29
C ASN A 220 10.26 1.70 4.40
N PHE A 221 9.70 0.51 4.12
CA PHE A 221 8.27 0.22 4.30
C PHE A 221 8.03 -0.86 5.38
N ASP A 222 8.98 -1.08 6.27
CA ASP A 222 8.97 -2.18 7.22
C ASP A 222 8.29 -1.81 8.55
N ALA A 223 7.61 -2.77 9.15
CA ALA A 223 7.28 -2.71 10.56
C ALA A 223 8.55 -3.00 11.37
N SER A 224 9.09 -1.97 12.05
CA SER A 224 10.36 -2.10 12.75
C SER A 224 10.36 -1.44 14.14
N PRO A 225 11.22 -1.91 15.06
CA PRO A 225 11.41 -1.25 16.35
C PRO A 225 11.89 0.20 16.22
N GLU A 226 12.69 0.53 15.19
CA GLU A 226 13.22 1.86 14.91
C GLU A 226 12.10 2.82 14.52
N ASN A 227 11.20 2.40 13.61
CA ASN A 227 10.04 3.18 13.20
C ASN A 227 9.08 3.39 14.38
N ASN A 228 8.86 2.35 15.21
CA ASN A 228 8.06 2.47 16.42
C ASN A 228 8.68 3.46 17.43
N ALA A 229 9.99 3.38 17.67
CA ALA A 229 10.67 4.28 18.59
C ALA A 229 10.62 5.75 18.12
N LYS A 230 10.75 5.99 16.79
CA LYS A 230 10.62 7.33 16.20
C LYS A 230 9.21 7.89 16.42
N ALA A 231 8.17 7.12 16.15
CA ALA A 231 6.78 7.51 16.38
C ALA A 231 6.50 7.77 17.87
N ALA A 232 6.96 6.89 18.76
CA ALA A 232 6.83 7.06 20.21
C ALA A 232 7.53 8.32 20.72
N ALA A 233 8.71 8.65 20.19
CA ALA A 233 9.39 9.90 20.52
C ALA A 233 8.56 11.12 20.13
N TRP A 234 7.97 11.14 18.93
CA TRP A 234 7.11 12.23 18.48
C TRP A 234 5.87 12.40 19.37
N TYR A 235 5.19 11.31 19.73
CA TYR A 235 4.05 11.37 20.66
C TYR A 235 4.46 11.90 22.03
N ASN A 236 5.61 11.47 22.58
CA ASN A 236 6.15 11.97 23.85
C ASN A 236 6.52 13.46 23.80
N GLU A 237 6.92 13.98 22.63
CA GLU A 237 7.21 15.38 22.38
C GLU A 237 5.96 16.23 22.11
N GLY A 238 4.78 15.63 22.17
CA GLY A 238 3.52 16.35 22.06
C GLY A 238 2.83 16.28 20.71
N THR A 239 3.29 15.47 19.76
CA THR A 239 2.52 15.15 18.55
C THR A 239 1.21 14.46 18.96
N GLU A 240 0.10 14.88 18.38
CA GLU A 240 -1.25 14.43 18.77
C GLU A 240 -1.79 13.39 17.80
N CYS A 241 -1.50 13.55 16.51
CA CYS A 241 -1.94 12.67 15.44
C CYS A 241 -0.81 12.50 14.40
N ILE A 242 -0.46 11.27 14.06
CA ILE A 242 0.53 10.96 12.99
C ILE A 242 -0.19 10.33 11.81
N PHE A 243 -0.04 10.91 10.62
CA PHE A 243 -0.38 10.23 9.38
C PHE A 243 0.78 9.33 8.98
N ALA A 244 0.56 8.03 9.04
CA ALA A 244 1.55 7.00 8.68
C ALA A 244 1.32 6.53 7.25
N CYS A 245 2.26 6.83 6.36
CA CYS A 245 2.13 6.55 4.93
C CYS A 245 3.27 5.65 4.44
N GLY A 246 3.08 4.32 4.53
CA GLY A 246 4.14 3.41 4.07
C GLY A 246 4.06 1.97 4.57
N GLY A 247 3.02 1.22 4.23
CA GLY A 247 2.90 -0.21 4.53
C GLY A 247 3.15 -0.52 6.01
N GLY A 248 4.13 -1.36 6.32
CA GLY A 248 4.47 -1.76 7.68
C GLY A 248 4.90 -0.62 8.62
N VAL A 249 5.28 0.56 8.11
CA VAL A 249 5.49 1.76 8.94
C VAL A 249 4.21 2.10 9.70
N GLY A 250 3.03 1.94 9.07
CA GLY A 250 1.72 2.11 9.71
C GLY A 250 1.57 1.25 10.96
N ASN A 251 1.96 -0.04 10.90
CA ASN A 251 1.91 -0.95 12.04
C ASN A 251 2.81 -0.49 13.19
N SER A 252 3.97 0.10 12.88
CA SER A 252 4.89 0.66 13.88
C SER A 252 4.32 1.90 14.57
N VAL A 253 3.71 2.81 13.80
CA VAL A 253 3.07 4.02 14.31
C VAL A 253 1.82 3.68 15.13
N MET A 254 1.01 2.72 14.68
CA MET A 254 -0.18 2.22 15.37
C MET A 254 0.16 1.73 16.79
N LYS A 255 1.17 0.89 16.90
CA LYS A 255 1.65 0.39 18.20
C LYS A 255 2.18 1.51 19.11
N ALA A 256 2.85 2.52 18.55
CA ALA A 256 3.30 3.68 19.30
C ALA A 256 2.13 4.54 19.78
N ALA A 257 1.11 4.75 18.93
CA ALA A 257 -0.12 5.47 19.25
C ALA A 257 -0.88 4.79 20.40
N GLU A 258 -1.05 3.48 20.33
CA GLU A 258 -1.67 2.68 21.41
C GLU A 258 -0.94 2.87 22.76
N THR A 259 0.38 2.83 22.74
CA THR A 259 1.19 2.99 23.96
C THR A 259 1.10 4.40 24.54
N ALA A 260 0.98 5.41 23.66
CA ALA A 260 0.95 6.83 24.04
C ALA A 260 -0.47 7.37 24.32
N ASP A 261 -1.52 6.57 24.13
CA ASP A 261 -2.93 7.00 24.15
C ASP A 261 -3.15 8.19 23.22
N LYS A 262 -2.66 8.04 21.98
CA LYS A 262 -2.74 9.01 20.90
C LYS A 262 -3.43 8.40 19.69
N VAL A 263 -3.60 9.21 18.64
CA VAL A 263 -4.28 8.77 17.42
C VAL A 263 -3.36 8.82 16.21
N MET A 264 -3.76 8.10 15.15
CA MET A 264 -3.10 8.12 13.87
C MET A 264 -4.09 8.10 12.71
N ILE A 265 -3.59 8.42 11.53
CA ILE A 265 -4.28 8.27 10.25
C ILE A 265 -3.57 7.15 9.49
N GLY A 266 -4.36 6.21 8.98
CA GLY A 266 -3.92 5.11 8.13
C GLY A 266 -3.82 5.49 6.66
N VAL A 267 -3.42 4.52 5.82
CA VAL A 267 -3.18 4.73 4.38
C VAL A 267 -3.63 3.52 3.55
N ASP A 268 -3.91 3.76 2.27
CA ASP A 268 -4.24 2.81 1.20
C ASP A 268 -5.57 2.10 1.38
N VAL A 269 -5.78 1.38 2.47
CA VAL A 269 -7.01 0.67 2.83
C VAL A 269 -7.59 1.19 4.13
N ASP A 270 -8.82 0.82 4.46
CA ASP A 270 -9.40 1.14 5.77
C ASP A 270 -8.71 0.34 6.88
N GLN A 271 -7.87 1.01 7.65
CA GLN A 271 -7.13 0.43 8.78
C GLN A 271 -7.84 0.62 10.13
N SER A 272 -9.07 1.15 10.16
CA SER A 272 -9.82 1.42 11.40
C SER A 272 -10.09 0.17 12.24
N VAL A 273 -10.15 -1.00 11.61
CA VAL A 273 -10.35 -2.30 12.26
C VAL A 273 -9.08 -2.85 12.91
N GLU A 274 -7.91 -2.34 12.54
CA GLU A 274 -6.63 -2.83 13.06
C GLU A 274 -6.34 -2.27 14.46
N SER A 275 -6.78 -1.03 14.75
CA SER A 275 -6.63 -0.41 16.08
C SER A 275 -7.63 0.71 16.32
N GLU A 276 -8.02 0.87 17.58
CA GLU A 276 -8.85 2.01 18.01
C GLU A 276 -8.15 3.37 17.85
N THR A 277 -6.82 3.38 17.71
CA THR A 277 -6.06 4.61 17.51
C THR A 277 -6.14 5.14 16.08
N VAL A 278 -6.57 4.33 15.13
CA VAL A 278 -6.79 4.75 13.73
C VAL A 278 -8.12 5.48 13.66
N ILE A 279 -8.07 6.82 13.49
CA ILE A 279 -9.28 7.66 13.42
C ILE A 279 -9.88 7.72 12.01
N THR A 280 -9.09 7.50 10.99
CA THR A 280 -9.47 7.39 9.57
C THR A 280 -8.28 6.83 8.77
N SER A 281 -8.49 6.59 7.47
CA SER A 281 -7.43 6.21 6.54
C SER A 281 -7.54 7.03 5.24
N ALA A 282 -6.42 7.55 4.75
CA ALA A 282 -6.37 8.15 3.41
C ALA A 282 -6.27 7.01 2.38
N MET A 283 -7.40 6.65 1.81
CA MET A 283 -7.53 5.44 0.98
C MET A 283 -7.28 5.67 -0.50
N LYS A 284 -6.69 4.65 -1.14
CA LYS A 284 -6.81 4.37 -2.57
C LYS A 284 -7.84 3.27 -2.77
N ASN A 285 -8.61 3.34 -3.82
CA ASN A 285 -9.59 2.29 -4.15
C ASN A 285 -8.92 1.11 -4.90
N LEU A 286 -7.87 0.54 -4.27
CA LEU A 286 -7.04 -0.52 -4.84
C LEU A 286 -7.86 -1.74 -5.27
N GLY A 287 -8.73 -2.22 -4.39
CA GLY A 287 -9.53 -3.40 -4.65
C GLY A 287 -10.43 -3.25 -5.86
N ASP A 288 -11.21 -2.16 -5.92
CA ASP A 288 -12.15 -1.96 -7.03
C ASP A 288 -11.42 -1.65 -8.35
N SER A 289 -10.27 -0.95 -8.31
CA SER A 289 -9.51 -0.67 -9.52
C SER A 289 -8.90 -1.93 -10.14
N ILE A 290 -8.38 -2.84 -9.33
CA ILE A 290 -7.90 -4.15 -9.80
C ILE A 290 -9.07 -5.01 -10.30
N TYR A 291 -10.17 -5.04 -9.55
CA TYR A 291 -11.37 -5.76 -9.95
C TYR A 291 -11.89 -5.29 -11.30
N GLY A 292 -12.02 -3.97 -11.49
CA GLY A 292 -12.46 -3.36 -12.75
C GLY A 292 -11.48 -3.62 -13.91
N ALA A 293 -10.17 -3.53 -13.69
CA ALA A 293 -9.17 -3.83 -14.71
C ALA A 293 -9.22 -5.30 -15.17
N LEU A 294 -9.50 -6.23 -14.23
CA LEU A 294 -9.71 -7.64 -14.57
C LEU A 294 -11.04 -7.86 -15.29
N GLU A 295 -12.10 -7.16 -14.89
CA GLU A 295 -13.39 -7.19 -15.58
C GLU A 295 -13.24 -6.69 -17.02
N ASP A 296 -12.54 -5.58 -17.24
CA ASP A 296 -12.22 -5.06 -18.58
C ASP A 296 -11.43 -6.07 -19.41
N TYR A 297 -10.45 -6.77 -18.81
CA TYR A 297 -9.69 -7.80 -19.52
C TYR A 297 -10.57 -8.93 -20.02
N TYR A 298 -11.45 -9.47 -19.17
CA TYR A 298 -12.31 -10.60 -19.54
C TYR A 298 -13.51 -10.18 -20.43
N ASN A 299 -13.79 -8.89 -20.54
CA ASN A 299 -14.79 -8.32 -21.43
C ASN A 299 -14.21 -7.77 -22.74
N ASP A 300 -12.95 -8.10 -23.08
CA ASP A 300 -12.23 -7.64 -24.28
C ASP A 300 -12.14 -6.08 -24.37
N SER A 301 -12.14 -5.40 -23.23
CA SER A 301 -12.06 -3.94 -23.10
C SER A 301 -10.84 -3.45 -22.31
N PHE A 302 -9.82 -4.29 -22.17
CA PHE A 302 -8.61 -3.98 -21.42
C PHE A 302 -7.97 -2.66 -21.83
N GLN A 303 -7.70 -1.80 -20.88
CA GLN A 303 -7.21 -0.44 -21.09
C GLN A 303 -5.67 -0.39 -21.27
N GLY A 304 -5.12 -1.29 -22.07
CA GLY A 304 -3.68 -1.35 -22.33
C GLY A 304 -3.13 -0.14 -23.12
N GLY A 305 -1.81 -0.01 -23.14
CA GLY A 305 -1.11 1.05 -23.85
C GLY A 305 -1.16 2.42 -23.19
N LYS A 306 -1.64 2.53 -21.93
CA LYS A 306 -1.80 3.85 -21.29
C LYS A 306 -1.75 3.80 -19.76
N THR A 307 -1.54 4.98 -19.19
CA THR A 307 -1.73 5.27 -17.78
C THR A 307 -3.13 5.81 -17.52
N VAL A 308 -3.80 5.27 -16.51
CA VAL A 308 -5.08 5.76 -16.00
C VAL A 308 -4.82 6.33 -14.60
N THR A 309 -5.16 7.60 -14.38
CA THR A 309 -5.09 8.21 -13.05
C THR A 309 -6.47 8.26 -12.44
N LEU A 310 -6.64 7.64 -11.29
CA LEU A 310 -7.90 7.57 -10.56
C LEU A 310 -7.88 8.61 -9.44
N ASP A 311 -8.70 9.62 -9.57
CA ASP A 311 -8.87 10.70 -8.58
C ASP A 311 -10.26 10.63 -7.90
N ALA A 312 -10.66 11.66 -7.19
CA ALA A 312 -11.97 11.74 -6.56
C ALA A 312 -13.13 11.65 -7.58
N ALA A 313 -12.94 12.12 -8.83
CA ALA A 313 -14.00 12.07 -9.84
C ALA A 313 -14.32 10.64 -10.31
N GLN A 314 -13.34 9.74 -10.24
CA GLN A 314 -13.48 8.31 -10.50
C GLN A 314 -13.58 7.47 -9.20
N ASP A 315 -13.83 8.12 -8.05
CA ASP A 315 -13.85 7.48 -6.73
C ASP A 315 -12.54 6.71 -6.40
N GLY A 316 -11.43 7.11 -7.01
CA GLY A 316 -10.12 6.48 -6.86
C GLY A 316 -9.46 6.71 -5.51
N VAL A 317 -9.82 7.78 -4.81
CA VAL A 317 -9.29 8.17 -3.49
C VAL A 317 -10.41 8.67 -2.59
N LYS A 318 -10.32 8.39 -1.27
CA LYS A 318 -11.38 8.76 -0.30
C LYS A 318 -10.92 8.64 1.15
N LEU A 319 -11.80 9.08 2.08
CA LEU A 319 -11.77 8.64 3.49
C LEU A 319 -12.94 7.66 3.73
N PRO A 320 -12.77 6.63 4.57
CA PRO A 320 -13.82 5.68 4.91
C PRO A 320 -14.73 6.28 6.00
N MET A 321 -15.63 7.20 5.63
CA MET A 321 -16.44 7.96 6.60
C MET A 321 -17.29 7.09 7.52
N GLU A 322 -17.76 5.93 7.05
CA GLU A 322 -18.60 5.02 7.84
C GLU A 322 -17.85 4.40 9.04
N THR A 323 -16.54 4.22 8.92
CA THR A 323 -15.68 3.58 9.92
C THR A 323 -14.75 4.58 10.61
N SER A 324 -14.67 5.80 10.10
CA SER A 324 -13.89 6.89 10.70
C SER A 324 -14.43 7.29 12.07
N LYS A 325 -13.54 7.56 13.02
CA LYS A 325 -13.86 7.85 14.43
C LYS A 325 -13.87 9.36 14.70
N PHE A 326 -14.36 10.14 13.75
CA PHE A 326 -14.48 11.59 13.87
C PHE A 326 -15.54 12.01 14.88
N LYS A 327 -15.31 13.15 15.56
CA LYS A 327 -16.24 13.76 16.52
C LYS A 327 -16.76 15.11 16.07
N VAL A 328 -15.99 15.80 15.23
CA VAL A 328 -16.25 17.17 14.76
C VAL A 328 -16.35 17.22 13.24
N PHE A 329 -15.47 16.50 12.52
CA PHE A 329 -15.49 16.44 11.07
C PHE A 329 -16.68 15.60 10.59
N THR A 330 -17.70 16.26 10.03
CA THR A 330 -18.99 15.64 9.69
C THR A 330 -19.02 15.07 8.28
N GLN A 331 -19.99 14.18 8.02
CA GLN A 331 -20.27 13.65 6.69
C GLN A 331 -20.58 14.79 5.69
N GLU A 332 -21.37 15.79 6.09
CA GLU A 332 -21.74 16.90 5.23
C GLU A 332 -20.51 17.72 4.80
N LYS A 333 -19.56 17.93 5.74
CA LYS A 333 -18.32 18.64 5.40
C LYS A 333 -17.41 17.82 4.49
N TYR A 334 -17.35 16.51 4.72
CA TYR A 334 -16.65 15.60 3.81
C TYR A 334 -17.26 15.64 2.40
N ASP A 335 -18.58 15.53 2.29
CA ASP A 335 -19.28 15.51 0.97
C ASP A 335 -19.07 16.84 0.23
N GLU A 336 -19.08 17.97 0.94
CA GLU A 336 -18.77 19.29 0.37
C GLU A 336 -17.35 19.30 -0.24
N LEU A 337 -16.33 18.93 0.54
CA LEU A 337 -14.93 18.92 0.10
C LEU A 337 -14.71 17.91 -1.04
N TYR A 338 -15.31 16.73 -0.91
CA TYR A 338 -15.19 15.68 -1.91
C TYR A 338 -15.82 16.07 -3.25
N SER A 339 -16.98 16.75 -3.20
CA SER A 339 -17.60 17.34 -4.38
C SER A 339 -16.70 18.38 -5.04
N GLN A 340 -16.07 19.26 -4.26
CA GLN A 340 -15.15 20.28 -4.76
C GLN A 340 -13.85 19.71 -5.34
N LEU A 341 -13.40 18.55 -4.86
CA LEU A 341 -12.31 17.80 -5.47
C LEU A 341 -12.75 17.18 -6.79
N LYS A 342 -13.94 16.56 -6.84
CA LYS A 342 -14.51 15.95 -8.06
C LYS A 342 -14.70 16.94 -9.20
N ASP A 343 -15.15 18.14 -8.92
CA ASP A 343 -15.41 19.17 -9.94
C ASP A 343 -14.20 20.07 -10.24
N GLY A 344 -13.08 19.85 -9.50
CA GLY A 344 -11.83 20.61 -9.66
C GLY A 344 -11.85 22.01 -9.09
N THR A 345 -12.86 22.37 -8.27
CA THR A 345 -12.90 23.63 -7.51
C THR A 345 -11.73 23.68 -6.52
N ILE A 346 -11.48 22.59 -5.79
CA ILE A 346 -10.26 22.39 -5.02
C ILE A 346 -9.22 21.72 -5.92
N LYS A 347 -8.07 22.39 -6.07
CA LYS A 347 -6.91 21.85 -6.77
C LYS A 347 -5.81 21.65 -5.75
N VAL A 348 -5.44 20.39 -5.53
CA VAL A 348 -4.36 20.01 -4.62
C VAL A 348 -3.07 19.88 -5.43
N GLY A 349 -2.01 20.54 -4.99
CA GLY A 349 -0.70 20.40 -5.59
C GLY A 349 -0.06 19.05 -5.21
N ASN A 350 0.64 18.45 -6.17
CA ASN A 350 1.27 17.13 -6.03
C ASN A 350 2.81 17.19 -6.07
N ASP A 351 3.47 16.07 -6.26
CA ASP A 351 4.92 15.93 -6.36
C ASP A 351 5.58 16.72 -7.50
N GLN A 352 4.79 17.22 -8.47
CA GLN A 352 5.25 18.07 -9.57
C GLN A 352 5.04 19.58 -9.30
N MET A 353 4.58 19.94 -8.09
CA MET A 353 4.36 21.33 -7.71
C MET A 353 5.65 22.13 -7.84
N LYS A 354 5.53 23.33 -8.43
CA LYS A 354 6.66 24.24 -8.64
C LYS A 354 6.64 25.39 -7.65
N GLY A 355 7.82 25.75 -7.17
CA GLY A 355 8.04 26.94 -6.39
C GLY A 355 8.07 28.23 -7.22
N ALA A 356 8.36 29.35 -6.56
CA ALA A 356 8.44 30.66 -7.22
C ALA A 356 9.55 30.78 -8.27
N ASP A 357 10.55 29.90 -8.25
CA ASP A 357 11.66 29.81 -9.19
C ASP A 357 11.36 28.87 -10.40
N ASP A 358 10.11 28.44 -10.55
CA ASP A 358 9.63 27.50 -11.59
C ASP A 358 10.28 26.10 -11.53
N LYS A 359 10.95 25.77 -10.42
CA LYS A 359 11.47 24.43 -10.17
C LYS A 359 10.53 23.62 -9.29
N VAL A 360 10.55 22.31 -9.47
CA VAL A 360 9.83 21.40 -8.58
C VAL A 360 10.27 21.62 -7.14
N ILE A 361 9.32 21.69 -6.23
CA ILE A 361 9.57 21.88 -4.79
C ILE A 361 10.40 20.69 -4.29
N PRO A 362 11.58 20.95 -3.68
CA PRO A 362 12.53 19.88 -3.34
C PRO A 362 12.07 19.03 -2.14
N ASP A 363 11.25 19.59 -1.26
CA ASP A 363 10.75 18.94 -0.06
C ASP A 363 9.48 19.62 0.49
N ALA A 364 8.90 19.03 1.51
CA ALA A 364 7.64 19.48 2.12
C ALA A 364 7.66 20.90 2.70
N THR A 365 8.84 21.47 3.03
CA THR A 365 8.94 22.84 3.56
C THR A 365 8.74 23.91 2.48
N GLY A 366 8.85 23.51 1.21
CA GLY A 366 8.60 24.40 0.07
C GLY A 366 7.12 24.56 -0.28
N ILE A 367 6.23 23.79 0.34
CA ILE A 367 4.78 23.89 0.10
C ILE A 367 4.26 25.22 0.64
N PRO A 368 3.59 26.04 -0.18
CA PRO A 368 3.02 27.29 0.31
C PRO A 368 1.93 27.04 1.36
N THR A 369 2.09 27.59 2.55
CA THR A 369 1.13 27.56 3.66
C THR A 369 1.00 28.92 4.31
N ASP A 370 -0.21 29.25 4.78
CA ASP A 370 -0.48 30.51 5.49
C ASP A 370 -0.48 30.31 7.01
N VAL A 371 -0.89 29.14 7.48
CA VAL A 371 -1.07 28.82 8.90
C VAL A 371 -0.14 27.71 9.35
N VAL A 372 0.00 26.64 8.56
CA VAL A 372 0.77 25.46 8.91
C VAL A 372 2.28 25.76 8.89
N LYS A 373 2.98 25.30 9.94
CA LYS A 373 4.45 25.25 9.97
C LYS A 373 4.89 23.79 9.79
N VAL A 374 5.71 23.53 8.76
CA VAL A 374 6.31 22.23 8.51
C VAL A 374 7.73 22.19 9.04
N GLU A 375 8.07 21.12 9.76
CA GLU A 375 9.41 20.85 10.27
C GLU A 375 9.91 19.50 9.76
N LEU A 376 10.97 19.50 8.94
CA LEU A 376 11.62 18.27 8.50
C LEU A 376 12.45 17.66 9.62
N ILE A 377 12.13 16.43 9.98
CA ILE A 377 12.88 15.63 10.95
C ILE A 377 13.76 14.63 10.20
N LYS A 378 15.06 14.72 10.38
CA LYS A 378 16.07 13.87 9.73
C LYS A 378 16.23 12.54 10.43
#